data_960ccbf910e43eb2ae3cb5f6548b5256
#
_entry.id   960ccbf910e43eb2ae3cb5f6548b5256
#
_cell.length_a   1.000
_cell.length_b   1.000
_cell.length_c   1.000
_cell.angle_alpha   90.00
_cell.angle_beta   90.00
_cell.angle_gamma   90.00
#
_symmetry.space_group_name_H-M   'P 1'
#
loop_
_entity.id
_entity.type
_entity.pdbx_description
1 polymer ?
#
loop_
_entity_poly.entity_id
_entity_poly.type
_entity_poly.pdbx_seq_one_letter_code
_entity_poly.pdbx_strand_id
1 'polypeptide(L)'
;MSKSRGNAIMLSATEDETAKLIKKAKTDQDRNITYDPENRPEVSNLLMLISLCTGEDPVAIASHIGEGGGGLLKSTLTEALNEKLRPLRAERKRLEADPEYIRKVLLDGAAKAREIGIKTLEEVRDVMNMKI
;
A
#
# COMPACT_ATOMS: atom_id res chain seq x y z
N MET A 1 -3.49 6.02 7.94
CA MET A 1 -4.40 4.88 7.67
C MET A 1 -4.31 3.88 8.81
N SER A 2 -5.45 3.26 9.16
CA SER A 2 -5.51 2.21 10.19
C SER A 2 -6.51 1.15 9.78
N LYS A 3 -6.15 -0.14 9.91
CA LYS A 3 -7.05 -1.26 9.63
C LYS A 3 -8.29 -1.22 10.53
N SER A 4 -8.13 -0.90 11.82
CA SER A 4 -9.22 -0.82 12.79
C SER A 4 -10.23 0.29 12.51
N ARG A 5 -9.83 1.35 11.80
CA ARG A 5 -10.70 2.45 11.39
C ARG A 5 -11.34 2.25 10.01
N GLY A 6 -11.00 1.18 9.30
CA GLY A 6 -11.54 0.89 7.97
C GLY A 6 -11.17 1.92 6.88
N ASN A 7 -10.09 2.68 7.09
CA ASN A 7 -9.61 3.71 6.17
C ASN A 7 -8.27 3.36 5.49
N ALA A 8 -7.86 2.10 5.56
CA ALA A 8 -6.67 1.61 4.89
C ALA A 8 -7.03 0.99 3.54
N ILE A 9 -6.36 1.41 2.48
CA ILE A 9 -6.42 0.76 1.18
C ILE A 9 -5.43 -0.41 1.20
N MET A 10 -5.97 -1.62 1.19
CA MET A 10 -5.14 -2.83 1.20
C MET A 10 -4.55 -3.06 -0.19
N LEU A 11 -3.30 -3.54 -0.27
CA LEU A 11 -2.70 -3.93 -1.55
C LEU A 11 -3.46 -5.06 -2.26
N SER A 12 -4.25 -5.84 -1.51
CA SER A 12 -5.14 -6.88 -2.01
C SER A 12 -6.50 -6.37 -2.47
N ALA A 13 -6.82 -5.08 -2.24
CA ALA A 13 -8.11 -4.52 -2.61
C ALA A 13 -8.29 -4.50 -4.14
N THR A 14 -9.50 -4.80 -4.57
CA THR A 14 -9.89 -4.67 -5.98
C THR A 14 -9.94 -3.19 -6.41
N GLU A 15 -10.06 -2.94 -7.71
CA GLU A 15 -10.21 -1.59 -8.26
C GLU A 15 -11.48 -0.91 -7.71
N ASP A 16 -12.58 -1.64 -7.63
CA ASP A 16 -13.86 -1.15 -7.11
C ASP A 16 -13.80 -0.86 -5.60
N GLU A 17 -13.16 -1.72 -4.82
CA GLU A 17 -12.96 -1.50 -3.38
C GLU A 17 -12.10 -0.27 -3.14
N THR A 18 -11.03 -0.10 -3.91
CA THR A 18 -10.16 1.09 -3.88
C THR A 18 -10.97 2.36 -4.18
N ALA A 19 -11.76 2.35 -5.26
CA ALA A 19 -12.61 3.48 -5.65
C ALA A 19 -13.64 3.83 -4.54
N LYS A 20 -14.26 2.82 -3.93
CA LYS A 20 -15.23 3.02 -2.83
C LYS A 20 -14.58 3.66 -1.60
N LEU A 21 -13.36 3.24 -1.25
CA LEU A 21 -12.63 3.81 -0.11
C LEU A 21 -12.21 5.25 -0.37
N ILE A 22 -11.68 5.54 -1.56
CA ILE A 22 -11.29 6.91 -1.95
C ILE A 22 -12.52 7.82 -1.99
N LYS A 23 -13.65 7.36 -2.53
CA LYS A 23 -14.91 8.14 -2.56
C LYS A 23 -15.36 8.56 -1.16
N LYS A 24 -15.15 7.72 -0.14
CA LYS A 24 -15.47 7.99 1.27
C LYS A 24 -14.43 8.85 1.99
N ALA A 25 -13.27 9.10 1.38
CA ALA A 25 -12.24 9.92 1.99
C ALA A 25 -12.78 11.32 2.30
N LYS A 26 -12.41 11.84 3.47
CA LYS A 26 -12.82 13.18 3.90
C LYS A 26 -12.12 14.24 3.04
N THR A 27 -12.85 15.24 2.62
CA THR A 27 -12.38 16.47 1.96
C THR A 27 -13.18 17.65 2.50
N ASP A 28 -12.64 18.84 2.43
CA ASP A 28 -13.38 20.08 2.70
C ASP A 28 -14.37 20.42 1.57
N GLN A 29 -15.06 21.55 1.71
CA GLN A 29 -16.08 22.00 0.75
C GLN A 29 -15.54 22.97 -0.32
N ASP A 30 -14.27 23.35 -0.22
CA ASP A 30 -13.67 24.27 -1.18
C ASP A 30 -13.44 23.55 -2.51
N ARG A 31 -13.92 24.18 -3.59
CA ARG A 31 -13.80 23.63 -4.95
C ARG A 31 -12.40 23.82 -5.51
N ASN A 32 -11.72 24.90 -5.12
CA ASN A 32 -10.36 25.16 -5.56
C ASN A 32 -9.39 24.24 -4.81
N ILE A 33 -8.74 23.33 -5.52
CA ILE A 33 -7.81 22.36 -4.93
C ILE A 33 -6.43 23.01 -4.80
N THR A 34 -5.95 23.10 -3.56
CA THR A 34 -4.62 23.62 -3.21
C THR A 34 -3.87 22.63 -2.31
N TYR A 35 -2.55 22.60 -2.44
CA TYR A 35 -1.70 21.83 -1.54
C TYR A 35 -1.30 22.68 -0.35
N ASP A 36 -1.95 22.46 0.79
CA ASP A 36 -1.72 23.15 2.06
C ASP A 36 -1.84 22.13 3.22
N PRO A 37 -0.74 21.49 3.61
CA PRO A 37 -0.77 20.46 4.66
C PRO A 37 -1.20 20.97 6.04
N GLU A 38 -1.04 22.25 6.32
CA GLU A 38 -1.37 22.85 7.62
C GLU A 38 -2.87 23.11 7.75
N ASN A 39 -3.47 23.75 6.73
CA ASN A 39 -4.87 24.18 6.78
C ASN A 39 -5.82 23.20 6.10
N ARG A 40 -5.32 22.40 5.15
CA ARG A 40 -6.11 21.43 4.35
C ARG A 40 -5.47 20.03 4.35
N PRO A 41 -5.24 19.41 5.52
CA PRO A 41 -4.48 18.16 5.61
C PRO A 41 -5.13 17.00 4.86
N GLU A 42 -6.46 16.91 4.80
CA GLU A 42 -7.17 15.84 4.11
C GLU A 42 -6.98 15.90 2.60
N VAL A 43 -7.13 17.10 2.00
CA VAL A 43 -6.92 17.33 0.56
C VAL A 43 -5.45 17.13 0.20
N SER A 44 -4.56 17.70 0.98
CA SER A 44 -3.11 17.58 0.78
C SER A 44 -2.62 16.13 0.88
N ASN A 45 -3.22 15.31 1.76
CA ASN A 45 -2.93 13.89 1.83
C ASN A 45 -3.34 13.15 0.54
N LEU A 46 -4.49 13.49 -0.06
CA LEU A 46 -4.90 12.86 -1.33
C LEU A 46 -3.98 13.29 -2.48
N LEU A 47 -3.57 14.55 -2.53
CA LEU A 47 -2.59 15.05 -3.50
C LEU A 47 -1.23 14.35 -3.35
N MET A 48 -0.76 14.16 -2.12
CA MET A 48 0.47 13.43 -1.85
C MET A 48 0.39 11.99 -2.33
N LEU A 49 -0.76 11.32 -2.16
CA LEU A 49 -0.95 9.97 -2.67
C LEU A 49 -0.89 9.91 -4.20
N ILE A 50 -1.46 10.90 -4.91
CA ILE A 50 -1.32 10.99 -6.37
C ILE A 50 0.15 11.18 -6.74
N SER A 51 0.83 12.11 -6.08
CA SER A 51 2.27 12.37 -6.28
C SER A 51 3.12 11.11 -6.12
N LEU A 52 2.88 10.30 -5.08
CA LEU A 52 3.57 9.02 -4.86
C LEU A 52 3.28 7.99 -5.96
N CYS A 53 2.11 8.05 -6.59
CA CYS A 53 1.77 7.15 -7.69
C CYS A 53 2.38 7.58 -9.02
N THR A 54 2.35 8.88 -9.34
CA THR A 54 2.74 9.44 -10.64
C THR A 54 4.18 9.93 -10.68
N GLY A 55 4.73 10.36 -9.54
CA GLY A 55 6.03 11.02 -9.44
C GLY A 55 5.96 12.54 -9.69
N GLU A 56 4.77 13.11 -9.88
CA GLU A 56 4.57 14.54 -10.10
C GLU A 56 4.56 15.32 -8.80
N ASP A 57 4.90 16.60 -8.86
CA ASP A 57 4.83 17.49 -7.69
C ASP A 57 3.38 17.74 -7.25
N PRO A 58 3.05 17.61 -5.94
CA PRO A 58 1.69 17.77 -5.45
C PRO A 58 1.10 19.17 -5.70
N VAL A 59 1.95 20.22 -5.79
CA VAL A 59 1.50 21.58 -6.11
C VAL A 59 1.09 21.67 -7.58
N ALA A 60 1.85 21.02 -8.48
CA ALA A 60 1.51 20.95 -9.91
C ALA A 60 0.20 20.17 -10.13
N ILE A 61 0.01 19.04 -9.43
CA ILE A 61 -1.22 18.25 -9.47
C ILE A 61 -2.41 19.10 -8.97
N ALA A 62 -2.25 19.82 -7.86
CA ALA A 62 -3.28 20.70 -7.34
C ALA A 62 -3.69 21.78 -8.36
N SER A 63 -2.72 22.43 -9.00
CA SER A 63 -2.95 23.43 -10.04
C SER A 63 -3.67 22.85 -11.26
N HIS A 64 -3.36 21.60 -11.64
CA HIS A 64 -4.02 20.90 -12.74
C HIS A 64 -5.51 20.61 -12.46
N ILE A 65 -5.82 20.23 -11.21
CA ILE A 65 -7.20 19.97 -10.78
C ILE A 65 -7.97 21.29 -10.62
N GLY A 66 -7.33 22.32 -10.07
CA GLY A 66 -7.88 23.66 -9.91
C GLY A 66 -9.29 23.67 -9.29
N GLU A 67 -10.26 24.25 -10.00
CA GLU A 67 -11.68 24.37 -9.60
C GLU A 67 -12.49 23.06 -9.76
N GLY A 68 -11.84 21.94 -10.12
CA GLY A 68 -12.50 20.63 -10.32
C GLY A 68 -13.06 20.01 -9.04
N GLY A 69 -12.64 20.52 -7.89
CA GLY A 69 -13.15 20.13 -6.58
C GLY A 69 -12.76 18.73 -6.13
N GLY A 70 -13.24 18.36 -4.94
CA GLY A 70 -12.92 17.07 -4.31
C GLY A 70 -13.37 15.84 -5.12
N GLY A 71 -14.36 16.00 -6.01
CA GLY A 71 -14.82 14.93 -6.91
C GLY A 71 -13.75 14.56 -7.94
N LEU A 72 -13.20 15.56 -8.64
CA LEU A 72 -12.12 15.35 -9.63
C LEU A 72 -10.85 14.87 -8.94
N LEU A 73 -10.48 15.45 -7.78
CA LEU A 73 -9.34 14.99 -6.98
C LEU A 73 -9.44 13.49 -6.67
N LYS A 74 -10.60 13.00 -6.24
CA LYS A 74 -10.83 11.60 -5.89
C LYS A 74 -10.83 10.67 -7.11
N SER A 75 -11.37 11.11 -8.26
CA SER A 75 -11.28 10.31 -9.49
C SER A 75 -9.85 10.19 -9.98
N THR A 76 -9.10 11.29 -10.03
CA THR A 76 -7.67 11.29 -10.40
C THR A 76 -6.85 10.37 -9.49
N LEU A 77 -7.06 10.44 -8.18
CA LEU A 77 -6.39 9.53 -7.24
C LEU A 77 -6.76 8.07 -7.51
N THR A 78 -8.03 7.80 -7.78
CA THR A 78 -8.50 6.42 -8.04
C THR A 78 -7.81 5.84 -9.28
N GLU A 79 -7.73 6.60 -10.35
CA GLU A 79 -7.05 6.20 -11.59
C GLU A 79 -5.56 5.99 -11.36
N ALA A 80 -4.87 6.96 -10.77
CA ALA A 80 -3.44 6.87 -10.49
C ALA A 80 -3.08 5.67 -9.61
N LEU A 81 -3.86 5.43 -8.55
CA LEU A 81 -3.61 4.33 -7.63
C LEU A 81 -3.93 2.96 -8.27
N ASN A 82 -5.02 2.85 -9.02
CA ASN A 82 -5.36 1.62 -9.72
C ASN A 82 -4.33 1.26 -10.78
N GLU A 83 -3.82 2.25 -11.52
CA GLU A 83 -2.73 2.07 -12.48
C GLU A 83 -1.46 1.58 -11.79
N LYS A 84 -1.08 2.23 -10.68
CA LYS A 84 0.11 1.86 -9.89
C LYS A 84 0.02 0.45 -9.33
N LEU A 85 -1.16 0.00 -8.91
CA LEU A 85 -1.38 -1.32 -8.32
C LEU A 85 -1.67 -2.41 -9.37
N ARG A 86 -1.91 -2.08 -10.62
CA ARG A 86 -2.24 -3.04 -11.69
C ARG A 86 -1.22 -4.18 -11.81
N PRO A 87 0.11 -3.92 -11.92
CA PRO A 87 1.09 -5.00 -12.02
C PRO A 87 1.12 -5.88 -10.77
N LEU A 88 0.97 -5.30 -9.59
CA LEU A 88 0.92 -6.04 -8.33
C LEU A 88 -0.30 -6.98 -8.27
N ARG A 89 -1.47 -6.49 -8.69
CA ARG A 89 -2.70 -7.30 -8.74
C ARG A 89 -2.61 -8.43 -9.76
N ALA A 90 -1.99 -8.17 -10.91
CA ALA A 90 -1.75 -9.19 -11.94
C ALA A 90 -0.84 -10.31 -11.42
N GLU A 91 0.27 -9.94 -10.77
CA GLU A 91 1.21 -10.90 -10.19
C GLU A 91 0.56 -11.70 -9.05
N ARG A 92 -0.25 -11.06 -8.21
CA ARG A 92 -1.00 -11.75 -7.17
C ARG A 92 -1.93 -12.82 -7.77
N LYS A 93 -2.70 -12.49 -8.81
CA LYS A 93 -3.56 -13.48 -9.50
C LYS A 93 -2.77 -14.64 -10.08
N ARG A 94 -1.59 -14.36 -10.66
CA ARG A 94 -0.69 -15.39 -11.17
C ARG A 94 -0.25 -16.35 -10.06
N LEU A 95 0.15 -15.80 -8.92
CA LEU A 95 0.58 -16.60 -7.76
C LEU A 95 -0.58 -17.39 -7.13
N GLU A 96 -1.77 -16.79 -7.03
CA GLU A 96 -2.97 -17.46 -6.51
C GLU A 96 -3.38 -18.66 -7.39
N ALA A 97 -3.05 -18.62 -8.68
CA ALA A 97 -3.32 -19.73 -9.60
C ALA A 97 -2.27 -20.87 -9.52
N ASP A 98 -1.15 -20.65 -8.81
CA ASP A 98 -0.06 -21.64 -8.67
C ASP A 98 0.29 -21.90 -7.19
N PRO A 99 -0.57 -22.60 -6.45
CA PRO A 99 -0.35 -22.88 -5.03
C PRO A 99 0.89 -23.78 -4.79
N GLU A 100 1.29 -24.60 -5.76
CA GLU A 100 2.49 -25.45 -5.65
C GLU A 100 3.77 -24.61 -5.66
N TYR A 101 3.83 -23.57 -6.48
CA TYR A 101 4.94 -22.62 -6.44
C TYR A 101 5.04 -21.94 -5.07
N ILE A 102 3.92 -21.47 -4.53
CA ILE A 102 3.89 -20.83 -3.21
C ILE A 102 4.37 -21.80 -2.13
N ARG A 103 3.88 -23.05 -2.16
CA ARG A 103 4.30 -24.10 -1.24
C ARG A 103 5.80 -24.37 -1.31
N LYS A 104 6.35 -24.45 -2.51
CA LYS A 104 7.79 -24.64 -2.72
C LYS A 104 8.61 -23.49 -2.10
N VAL A 105 8.24 -22.24 -2.38
CA VAL A 105 8.90 -21.06 -1.80
C VAL A 105 8.89 -21.07 -0.28
N LEU A 106 7.75 -21.44 0.33
CA LEU A 106 7.62 -21.56 1.79
C LEU A 106 8.51 -22.69 2.36
N LEU A 107 8.55 -23.83 1.71
CA LEU A 107 9.39 -24.97 2.15
C LEU A 107 10.89 -24.65 2.03
N ASP A 108 11.31 -24.03 0.93
CA ASP A 108 12.69 -23.61 0.71
C ASP A 108 13.11 -22.54 1.74
N GLY A 109 12.22 -21.59 2.02
CA GLY A 109 12.43 -20.57 3.05
C GLY A 109 12.51 -21.18 4.46
N ALA A 110 11.63 -22.13 4.78
CA ALA A 110 11.64 -22.83 6.06
C ALA A 110 12.92 -23.67 6.25
N ALA A 111 13.41 -24.30 5.18
CA ALA A 111 14.69 -25.05 5.23
C ALA A 111 15.87 -24.13 5.56
N LYS A 112 15.99 -22.98 4.87
CA LYS A 112 17.03 -21.98 5.14
C LYS A 112 16.95 -21.41 6.56
N ALA A 113 15.76 -21.08 7.02
CA ALA A 113 15.55 -20.57 8.38
C ALA A 113 15.91 -21.61 9.44
N ARG A 114 15.58 -22.88 9.20
CA ARG A 114 15.91 -23.99 10.10
C ARG A 114 17.40 -24.20 10.20
N GLU A 115 18.15 -24.15 9.11
CA GLU A 115 19.61 -24.25 9.09
C GLU A 115 20.25 -23.21 10.01
N ILE A 116 19.86 -21.94 9.88
CA ILE A 116 20.34 -20.85 10.72
C ILE A 116 19.91 -21.06 12.18
N GLY A 117 18.66 -21.42 12.41
CA GLY A 117 18.10 -21.61 13.74
C GLY A 117 18.73 -22.76 14.51
N ILE A 118 19.03 -23.90 13.84
CA ILE A 118 19.71 -25.03 14.46
C ILE A 118 21.13 -24.63 14.89
N LYS A 119 21.88 -23.96 14.02
CA LYS A 119 23.24 -23.50 14.35
C LYS A 119 23.23 -22.58 15.58
N THR A 120 22.36 -21.60 15.62
CA THR A 120 22.23 -20.69 16.78
C THR A 120 21.84 -21.46 18.06
N LEU A 121 20.91 -22.42 17.93
CA LEU A 121 20.46 -23.22 19.06
C LEU A 121 21.59 -24.11 19.62
N GLU A 122 22.43 -24.68 18.76
CA GLU A 122 23.59 -25.46 19.16
C GLU A 122 24.62 -24.59 19.90
N GLU A 123 24.94 -23.40 19.38
CA GLU A 123 25.81 -22.43 20.04
C GLU A 123 25.27 -22.04 21.43
N VAL A 124 23.98 -21.78 21.57
CA VAL A 124 23.36 -21.49 22.88
C VAL A 124 23.45 -22.67 23.84
N ARG A 125 23.17 -23.90 23.38
CA ARG A 125 23.27 -25.11 24.19
C ARG A 125 24.68 -25.35 24.65
N ASP A 126 25.67 -25.08 23.82
CA ASP A 126 27.10 -25.21 24.18
C ASP A 126 27.49 -24.27 25.32
N VAL A 127 27.14 -22.98 25.19
CA VAL A 127 27.44 -21.96 26.20
C VAL A 127 26.71 -22.25 27.53
N MET A 128 25.49 -22.80 27.46
CA MET A 128 24.68 -23.14 28.63
C MET A 128 24.99 -24.52 29.22
N ASN A 129 25.99 -25.27 28.68
CA ASN A 129 26.31 -26.65 29.08
C ASN A 129 25.09 -27.61 29.01
N MET A 130 24.21 -27.41 28.04
CA MET A 130 22.96 -28.17 27.83
C MET A 130 23.07 -29.18 26.67
N LYS A 131 24.29 -29.67 26.38
CA LYS A 131 24.48 -30.81 25.45
C LYS A 131 24.05 -32.10 26.13
N ILE A 132 23.07 -32.78 25.53
CA ILE A 132 22.69 -34.15 25.85
C ILE A 132 23.43 -35.08 24.91
#